data_bae758bae2dda725c8b86fc2bbdf3f87
#
_entry.id   bae758bae2dda725c8b86fc2bbdf3f87
#
_cell.length_a   1.000
_cell.length_b   1.000
_cell.length_c   1.000
_cell.angle_alpha   90.00
_cell.angle_beta   90.00
_cell.angle_gamma   90.00
#
_symmetry.space_group_name_H-M   'P 1'
#
loop_
_entity.id
_entity.type
_entity.pdbx_description
1 polymer ?
#
loop_
_entity_poly.entity_id
_entity_poly.type
_entity_poly.pdbx_seq_one_letter_code
_entity_poly.pdbx_strand_id
1 'polypeptide(L)'
;MEQFFYTETMTVMNADADFRSLLKPSALLRYVEQISTDHARAFGMDDQFFKDRGVTFLVGKQALKFDRVPQRAETLTLTSRAQVSKHGSVKRITTLTDAEGKEVAMVDCRWIVASLAEGRILREPGWTVENFWNDTVAVSYTHLTLPTI
;
A
#
# COMPACT_ATOMS: atom_id res chain seq x y z
N MET A 1 -21.43 -0.41 -8.40
CA MET A 1 -20.69 -1.59 -7.91
C MET A 1 -19.73 -1.17 -6.82
N GLU A 2 -19.81 -1.84 -5.70
CA GLU A 2 -18.89 -1.58 -4.60
C GLU A 2 -17.50 -2.07 -4.96
N GLN A 3 -16.50 -1.23 -4.74
CA GLN A 3 -15.12 -1.59 -5.01
C GLN A 3 -14.23 -1.13 -3.86
N PHE A 4 -13.88 -2.09 -3.00
CA PHE A 4 -13.07 -1.82 -1.83
C PHE A 4 -11.58 -2.12 -2.06
N PHE A 5 -11.18 -2.27 -3.31
CA PHE A 5 -9.79 -2.56 -3.64
C PHE A 5 -9.44 -1.95 -5.00
N TYR A 6 -8.16 -1.87 -5.26
CA TYR A 6 -7.60 -1.38 -6.51
C TYR A 6 -6.47 -2.30 -6.95
N THR A 7 -6.42 -2.62 -8.24
CA THR A 7 -5.41 -3.54 -8.76
C THR A 7 -4.60 -2.90 -9.87
N GLU A 8 -3.33 -3.25 -9.92
CA GLU A 8 -2.42 -2.94 -11.03
C GLU A 8 -1.53 -4.14 -11.30
N THR A 9 -1.01 -4.23 -12.51
CA THR A 9 0.01 -5.22 -12.84
C THR A 9 1.38 -4.57 -12.84
N MET A 10 2.39 -5.35 -12.49
CA MET A 10 3.78 -4.94 -12.61
C MET A 10 4.59 -6.08 -13.21
N THR A 11 5.63 -5.72 -13.95
CA THR A 11 6.65 -6.67 -14.37
C THR A 11 7.95 -6.29 -13.67
N VAL A 12 8.63 -7.26 -13.09
CA VAL A 12 9.90 -7.00 -12.42
C VAL A 12 10.94 -6.61 -13.46
N MET A 13 11.32 -5.33 -13.45
CA MET A 13 12.29 -4.80 -14.39
C MET A 13 13.72 -5.13 -13.97
N ASN A 14 14.65 -5.08 -14.92
CA ASN A 14 16.05 -5.37 -14.64
C ASN A 14 16.62 -4.50 -13.51
N ALA A 15 16.28 -3.21 -13.49
CA ALA A 15 16.74 -2.29 -12.45
C ALA A 15 16.19 -2.59 -11.08
N ASP A 16 15.07 -3.32 -10.98
CA ASP A 16 14.38 -3.65 -9.75
C ASP A 16 14.78 -5.03 -9.20
N ALA A 17 15.64 -5.73 -9.90
CA ALA A 17 16.16 -7.03 -9.49
C ALA A 17 17.61 -6.93 -9.02
N ASP A 18 17.97 -7.78 -8.07
CA ASP A 18 19.34 -7.88 -7.58
C ASP A 18 20.20 -8.79 -8.49
N PHE A 19 21.46 -9.02 -8.11
CA PHE A 19 22.36 -9.86 -8.88
C PHE A 19 21.92 -11.32 -8.99
N ARG A 20 20.99 -11.76 -8.14
CA ARG A 20 20.39 -13.10 -8.19
C ARG A 20 19.13 -13.14 -9.07
N SER A 21 18.81 -12.02 -9.73
CA SER A 21 17.57 -11.84 -10.52
C SER A 21 16.30 -11.85 -9.68
N LEU A 22 16.40 -11.49 -8.39
CA LEU A 22 15.26 -11.44 -7.47
C LEU A 22 14.84 -9.99 -7.20
N LEU A 23 13.55 -9.78 -7.06
CA LEU A 23 12.99 -8.46 -6.76
C LEU A 23 13.59 -7.90 -5.46
N LYS A 24 14.13 -6.69 -5.54
CA LYS A 24 14.63 -5.98 -4.37
C LYS A 24 13.47 -5.56 -3.47
N PRO A 25 13.58 -5.73 -2.15
CA PRO A 25 12.55 -5.21 -1.22
C PRO A 25 12.29 -3.72 -1.38
N SER A 26 13.32 -2.93 -1.62
CA SER A 26 13.18 -1.49 -1.86
C SER A 26 12.36 -1.17 -3.11
N ALA A 27 12.50 -1.98 -4.15
CA ALA A 27 11.70 -1.84 -5.36
C ALA A 27 10.23 -2.14 -5.08
N LEU A 28 9.94 -3.21 -4.34
CA LEU A 28 8.58 -3.54 -3.95
C LEU A 28 7.94 -2.38 -3.18
N LEU A 29 8.65 -1.76 -2.25
CA LEU A 29 8.11 -0.63 -1.46
C LEU A 29 7.81 0.57 -2.35
N ARG A 30 8.59 0.82 -3.40
CA ARG A 30 8.28 1.88 -4.38
C ARG A 30 7.02 1.58 -5.17
N TYR A 31 6.82 0.35 -5.60
CA TYR A 31 5.58 -0.05 -6.27
C TYR A 31 4.37 0.08 -5.35
N VAL A 32 4.51 -0.27 -4.09
CA VAL A 32 3.44 -0.15 -3.09
C VAL A 32 3.07 1.32 -2.87
N GLU A 33 4.04 2.20 -2.81
CA GLU A 33 3.77 3.64 -2.69
C GLU A 33 3.02 4.15 -3.93
N GLN A 34 3.43 3.72 -5.11
CA GLN A 34 2.80 4.15 -6.36
C GLN A 34 1.35 3.66 -6.46
N ILE A 35 1.07 2.39 -6.18
CA ILE A 35 -0.30 1.88 -6.23
C ILE A 35 -1.17 2.52 -5.15
N SER A 36 -0.60 2.86 -4.01
CA SER A 36 -1.34 3.59 -2.95
C SER A 36 -1.81 4.94 -3.44
N THR A 37 -0.96 5.66 -4.16
CA THR A 37 -1.28 6.94 -4.79
C THR A 37 -2.32 6.77 -5.89
N ASP A 38 -2.15 5.80 -6.75
CA ASP A 38 -3.07 5.53 -7.86
C ASP A 38 -4.45 5.11 -7.37
N HIS A 39 -4.50 4.30 -6.30
CA HIS A 39 -5.76 3.91 -5.66
C HIS A 39 -6.52 5.13 -5.13
N ALA A 40 -5.82 6.01 -4.42
CA ALA A 40 -6.43 7.24 -3.90
C ALA A 40 -6.93 8.13 -5.04
N ARG A 41 -6.13 8.31 -6.09
CA ARG A 41 -6.52 9.11 -7.26
C ARG A 41 -7.75 8.56 -7.97
N ALA A 42 -7.86 7.25 -8.09
CA ALA A 42 -9.01 6.60 -8.73
C ALA A 42 -10.31 6.91 -8.00
N PHE A 43 -10.25 7.27 -6.72
CA PHE A 43 -11.40 7.66 -5.91
C PHE A 43 -11.47 9.17 -5.65
N GLY A 44 -10.76 9.97 -6.42
CA GLY A 44 -10.82 11.42 -6.34
C GLY A 44 -9.88 12.07 -5.32
N MET A 45 -9.08 11.28 -4.63
CA MET A 45 -8.11 11.78 -3.66
C MET A 45 -6.75 11.98 -4.35
N ASP A 46 -6.67 13.01 -5.17
CA ASP A 46 -5.46 13.40 -5.88
C ASP A 46 -4.68 14.48 -5.11
N ASP A 47 -3.61 15.01 -5.71
CA ASP A 47 -2.78 16.02 -5.08
C ASP A 47 -3.57 17.28 -4.72
N GLN A 48 -4.49 17.69 -5.59
CA GLN A 48 -5.31 18.88 -5.36
C GLN A 48 -6.26 18.67 -4.19
N PHE A 49 -6.84 17.46 -4.08
CA PHE A 49 -7.69 17.09 -2.95
C PHE A 49 -6.97 17.29 -1.62
N PHE A 50 -5.72 16.84 -1.52
CA PHE A 50 -4.94 16.96 -0.29
C PHE A 50 -4.48 18.40 -0.05
N LYS A 51 -4.10 19.13 -1.10
CA LYS A 51 -3.74 20.56 -0.99
C LYS A 51 -4.91 21.40 -0.49
N ASP A 52 -6.10 21.18 -1.01
CA ASP A 52 -7.29 21.91 -0.60
C ASP A 52 -7.62 21.70 0.88
N ARG A 53 -7.25 20.56 1.43
CA ARG A 53 -7.47 20.22 2.84
C ARG A 53 -6.30 20.55 3.73
N GLY A 54 -5.17 20.94 3.18
CA GLY A 54 -3.97 21.25 3.93
C GLY A 54 -3.40 20.06 4.68
N VAL A 55 -3.54 18.87 4.12
CA VAL A 55 -3.08 17.63 4.76
C VAL A 55 -2.10 16.87 3.86
N THR A 56 -1.32 16.00 4.50
CA THR A 56 -0.45 15.06 3.80
C THR A 56 -0.47 13.73 4.51
N PHE A 57 -0.13 12.68 3.78
CA PHE A 57 0.08 11.36 4.35
C PHE A 57 1.56 11.10 4.56
N LEU A 58 1.89 10.56 5.71
CA LEU A 58 3.23 10.14 6.06
C LEU A 58 3.23 8.65 6.37
N VAL A 59 4.27 7.94 5.96
CA VAL A 59 4.43 6.53 6.31
C VAL A 59 4.92 6.47 7.76
N GLY A 60 4.07 5.94 8.63
CA GLY A 60 4.42 5.77 10.04
C GLY A 60 5.12 4.44 10.30
N LYS A 61 4.72 3.40 9.59
CA LYS A 61 5.26 2.04 9.79
C LYS A 61 5.01 1.21 8.53
N GLN A 62 5.98 0.38 8.19
CA GLN A 62 5.83 -0.63 7.13
C GLN A 62 6.36 -1.96 7.61
N ALA A 63 5.68 -3.03 7.18
CA ALA A 63 6.15 -4.39 7.35
C ALA A 63 5.91 -5.13 6.04
N LEU A 64 6.88 -5.89 5.62
CA LEU A 64 6.78 -6.63 4.38
C LEU A 64 7.06 -8.11 4.62
N LYS A 65 6.36 -8.95 3.86
CA LYS A 65 6.43 -10.40 3.95
C LYS A 65 6.58 -10.95 2.54
N PHE A 66 7.57 -11.82 2.37
CA PHE A 66 7.67 -12.63 1.15
C PHE A 66 7.38 -14.09 1.49
N ASP A 67 6.41 -14.68 0.79
CA ASP A 67 6.26 -16.15 0.75
C ASP A 67 7.21 -16.73 -0.29
N ARG A 68 7.43 -15.99 -1.36
CA ARG A 68 8.38 -16.27 -2.41
C ARG A 68 8.85 -14.93 -2.99
N VAL A 69 10.13 -14.79 -3.27
CA VAL A 69 10.64 -13.56 -3.89
C VAL A 69 10.45 -13.64 -5.40
N PRO A 70 9.72 -12.70 -6.01
CA PRO A 70 9.53 -12.69 -7.45
C PRO A 70 10.85 -12.53 -8.22
N GLN A 71 10.88 -13.09 -9.40
CA GLN A 71 12.06 -13.06 -10.29
C GLN A 71 11.93 -11.97 -11.34
N ARG A 72 13.09 -11.55 -11.86
CA ARG A 72 13.14 -10.62 -12.98
C ARG A 72 12.30 -11.12 -14.15
N ALA A 73 11.61 -10.19 -14.83
CA ALA A 73 10.68 -10.43 -15.93
C ALA A 73 9.37 -11.10 -15.54
N GLU A 74 9.19 -11.47 -14.28
CA GLU A 74 7.92 -12.00 -13.82
C GLU A 74 6.86 -10.90 -13.75
N THR A 75 5.63 -11.20 -14.18
CA THR A 75 4.49 -10.29 -14.08
C THR A 75 3.63 -10.69 -12.89
N LEU A 76 3.27 -9.69 -12.09
CA LEU A 76 2.53 -9.86 -10.85
C LEU A 76 1.35 -8.90 -10.83
N THR A 77 0.31 -9.26 -10.06
CA THR A 77 -0.80 -8.36 -9.79
C THR A 77 -0.67 -7.82 -8.37
N LEU A 78 -0.74 -6.49 -8.23
CA LEU A 78 -0.81 -5.84 -6.94
C LEU A 78 -2.27 -5.50 -6.65
N THR A 79 -2.72 -5.82 -5.43
CA THR A 79 -4.06 -5.46 -4.96
C THR A 79 -3.92 -4.64 -3.69
N SER A 80 -4.48 -3.43 -3.70
CA SER A 80 -4.41 -2.50 -2.57
C SER A 80 -5.78 -2.38 -1.91
N ARG A 81 -5.81 -2.50 -0.58
CA ARG A 81 -7.00 -2.33 0.27
C ARG A 81 -6.66 -1.39 1.41
N ALA A 82 -7.58 -0.50 1.73
CA ALA A 82 -7.37 0.50 2.78
C ALA A 82 -8.45 0.37 3.86
N GLN A 83 -8.03 0.58 5.11
CA GLN A 83 -8.90 0.57 6.27
C GLN A 83 -8.52 1.74 7.18
N VAL A 84 -9.52 2.53 7.61
CA VAL A 84 -9.30 3.58 8.62
C VAL A 84 -9.25 2.91 9.99
N SER A 85 -8.23 3.23 10.77
CA SER A 85 -8.13 2.76 12.15
C SER A 85 -8.77 3.76 13.11
N LYS A 86 -9.06 3.31 14.34
CA LYS A 86 -9.67 4.14 15.38
C LYS A 86 -8.76 5.26 15.90
N HIS A 87 -7.48 5.22 15.56
CA HIS A 87 -6.47 6.14 16.11
C HIS A 87 -5.85 7.05 15.06
N GLY A 88 -6.55 7.24 13.94
CA GLY A 88 -6.11 8.18 12.91
C GLY A 88 -5.04 7.64 11.96
N SER A 89 -4.64 6.40 12.11
CA SER A 89 -3.79 5.77 11.09
C SER A 89 -4.64 5.10 10.03
N VAL A 90 -4.13 5.05 8.81
CA VAL A 90 -4.74 4.32 7.72
C VAL A 90 -3.92 3.06 7.50
N LYS A 91 -4.56 1.93 7.66
CA LYS A 91 -3.96 0.63 7.37
C LYS A 91 -4.15 0.35 5.88
N ARG A 92 -3.06 0.13 5.18
CA ARG A 92 -3.12 -0.26 3.77
C ARG A 92 -2.38 -1.57 3.61
N ILE A 93 -3.09 -2.56 3.07
CA ILE A 93 -2.51 -3.86 2.76
C ILE A 93 -2.42 -3.98 1.26
N THR A 94 -1.22 -4.20 0.76
CA THR A 94 -0.98 -4.47 -0.66
C THR A 94 -0.47 -5.89 -0.78
N THR A 95 -1.15 -6.70 -1.58
CA THR A 95 -0.76 -8.08 -1.85
C THR A 95 -0.24 -8.21 -3.27
N LEU A 96 0.77 -9.06 -3.45
CA LEU A 96 1.27 -9.46 -4.76
C LEU A 96 0.81 -10.89 -5.04
N THR A 97 0.18 -11.09 -6.17
CA THR A 97 -0.23 -12.42 -6.63
C THR A 97 0.45 -12.73 -7.97
N ASP A 98 0.82 -14.01 -8.14
CA ASP A 98 1.44 -14.47 -9.38
C ASP A 98 0.39 -14.79 -10.46
N ALA A 99 0.85 -15.29 -11.60
CA ALA A 99 -0.01 -15.61 -12.74
C ALA A 99 -1.05 -16.69 -12.42
N GLU A 100 -0.80 -17.52 -11.41
CA GLU A 100 -1.74 -18.55 -10.97
C GLU A 100 -2.68 -18.05 -9.87
N GLY A 101 -2.59 -16.78 -9.50
CA GLY A 101 -3.43 -16.21 -8.45
C GLY A 101 -2.95 -16.47 -7.03
N LYS A 102 -1.74 -17.01 -6.87
CA LYS A 102 -1.16 -17.28 -5.56
C LYS A 102 -0.49 -16.05 -5.00
N GLU A 103 -0.77 -15.73 -3.73
CA GLU A 103 -0.10 -14.64 -3.04
C GLU A 103 1.37 -15.01 -2.80
N VAL A 104 2.27 -14.12 -3.22
CA VAL A 104 3.71 -14.32 -3.07
C VAL A 104 4.36 -13.30 -2.14
N ALA A 105 3.70 -12.17 -1.93
CA ALA A 105 4.20 -11.14 -1.02
C ALA A 105 3.06 -10.27 -0.51
N MET A 106 3.31 -9.58 0.59
CA MET A 106 2.36 -8.66 1.21
C MET A 106 3.12 -7.54 1.89
N VAL A 107 2.58 -6.32 1.78
CA VAL A 107 3.10 -5.16 2.50
C VAL A 107 1.98 -4.57 3.34
N ASP A 108 2.22 -4.46 4.65
CA ASP A 108 1.34 -3.77 5.59
C ASP A 108 1.93 -2.38 5.83
N CYS A 109 1.26 -1.36 5.35
CA CYS A 109 1.69 0.02 5.51
C CYS A 109 0.70 0.78 6.39
N ARG A 110 1.21 1.47 7.41
CA ARG A 110 0.43 2.33 8.27
C ARG A 110 0.73 3.77 7.94
N TRP A 111 -0.26 4.44 7.39
CA TRP A 111 -0.17 5.84 7.01
C TRP A 111 -0.72 6.73 8.11
N ILE A 112 -0.11 7.88 8.29
CA ILE A 112 -0.52 8.90 9.26
C ILE A 112 -0.92 10.13 8.48
N VAL A 113 -2.06 10.72 8.85
CA VAL A 113 -2.52 11.98 8.27
C VAL A 113 -2.01 13.12 9.13
N ALA A 114 -1.34 14.08 8.51
CA ALA A 114 -0.81 15.26 9.20
C ALA A 114 -1.40 16.54 8.60
N SER A 115 -1.69 17.49 9.47
CA SER A 115 -2.07 18.85 9.07
C SER A 115 -0.81 19.66 8.78
N LEU A 116 -0.69 20.19 7.57
CA LEU A 116 0.43 21.04 7.21
C LEU A 116 0.35 22.41 7.90
N ALA A 117 -0.86 22.94 8.06
CA ALA A 117 -1.06 24.23 8.70
C ALA A 117 -0.78 24.20 10.20
N GLU A 118 -1.18 23.13 10.88
CA GLU A 118 -1.05 23.00 12.33
C GLU A 118 0.21 22.27 12.75
N GLY A 119 0.89 21.61 11.82
CA GLY A 119 2.11 20.86 12.10
C GLY A 119 1.89 19.70 13.05
N ARG A 120 0.73 19.06 13.00
CA ARG A 120 0.38 17.97 13.90
C ARG A 120 -0.32 16.81 13.17
N ILE A 121 -0.26 15.65 13.81
CA ILE A 121 -0.97 14.46 13.35
C ILE A 121 -2.46 14.61 13.65
N LEU A 122 -3.29 14.24 12.68
CA LEU A 122 -4.74 14.22 12.84
C LEU A 122 -5.20 12.83 13.24
N ARG A 123 -6.18 12.76 14.16
CA ARG A 123 -6.74 11.47 14.60
C ARG A 123 -7.67 10.84 13.57
N GLU A 124 -8.29 11.67 12.75
CA GLU A 124 -9.22 11.23 11.73
C GLU A 124 -8.96 12.03 10.45
N PRO A 125 -9.14 11.42 9.28
CA PRO A 125 -8.95 12.12 8.01
C PRO A 125 -9.85 13.36 7.84
N GLY A 126 -11.05 13.33 8.41
CA GLY A 126 -12.00 14.44 8.28
C GLY A 126 -12.80 14.41 6.97
N TRP A 127 -12.68 13.34 6.20
CA TRP A 127 -13.47 13.15 4.97
C TRP A 127 -13.81 11.68 4.80
N THR A 128 -14.82 11.40 3.96
CA THR A 128 -15.21 10.04 3.60
C THR A 128 -15.23 9.91 2.09
N VAL A 129 -14.89 8.73 1.60
CA VAL A 129 -14.95 8.39 0.17
C VAL A 129 -15.66 7.05 0.06
N GLU A 130 -16.76 7.04 -0.70
CA GLU A 130 -17.57 5.83 -0.87
C GLU A 130 -16.77 4.72 -1.55
N ASN A 131 -16.95 3.49 -1.09
CA ASN A 131 -16.35 2.28 -1.66
C ASN A 131 -14.82 2.24 -1.67
N PHE A 132 -14.18 3.10 -0.89
CA PHE A 132 -12.73 3.10 -0.74
C PHE A 132 -12.29 2.31 0.49
N TRP A 133 -13.00 2.46 1.61
CA TRP A 133 -12.61 1.91 2.89
C TRP A 133 -13.19 0.54 3.13
N ASN A 134 -12.38 -0.36 3.66
CA ASN A 134 -12.82 -1.65 4.17
C ASN A 134 -13.07 -1.54 5.67
N ASP A 135 -14.05 -2.27 6.19
CA ASP A 135 -14.30 -2.34 7.62
C ASP A 135 -13.15 -3.08 8.32
N THR A 136 -12.68 -4.15 7.71
CA THR A 136 -11.58 -4.95 8.25
C THR A 136 -10.77 -5.52 7.10
N VAL A 137 -9.46 -5.40 7.19
CA VAL A 137 -8.53 -6.07 6.30
C VAL A 137 -7.69 -7.04 7.12
N ALA A 138 -7.89 -8.32 6.87
CA ALA A 138 -7.18 -9.38 7.58
C ALA A 138 -5.73 -9.47 7.11
N VAL A 139 -4.83 -9.66 8.06
CA VAL A 139 -3.40 -9.88 7.79
C VAL A 139 -2.95 -11.03 8.67
N SER A 140 -2.27 -12.00 8.06
CA SER A 140 -1.67 -13.11 8.79
C SER A 140 -0.16 -12.97 8.77
N TYR A 141 0.44 -12.93 9.95
CA TYR A 141 1.88 -12.94 10.14
C TYR A 141 2.38 -14.30 10.62
N THR A 142 1.56 -15.34 10.51
CA THR A 142 1.91 -16.69 10.93
C THR A 142 3.15 -17.17 10.19
N HIS A 143 4.12 -17.67 10.91
CA HIS A 143 5.40 -18.22 10.39
C HIS A 143 6.44 -17.20 9.92
N LEU A 144 6.26 -15.90 10.23
CA LEU A 144 7.17 -14.90 9.68
C LEU A 144 7.68 -13.94 10.73
N THR A 145 8.97 -13.66 10.63
CA THR A 145 9.58 -12.50 11.26
C THR A 145 9.65 -11.41 10.20
N LEU A 146 8.89 -10.34 10.37
CA LEU A 146 8.86 -9.26 9.42
C LEU A 146 9.81 -8.16 9.85
N PRO A 147 10.68 -7.70 8.92
CA PRO A 147 11.43 -6.48 9.19
C PRO A 147 10.45 -5.31 9.23
N THR A 148 10.62 -4.45 10.22
CA THR A 148 9.88 -3.18 10.30
C THR A 148 10.78 -2.09 9.78
N ILE A 149 10.25 -1.30 8.88
CA ILE A 149 10.98 -0.20 8.27
C ILE A 149 10.48 1.11 8.85
#